data_e66482d1fcfef84eae8f6a7093a6d951
#
_entry.id   e66482d1fcfef84eae8f6a7093a6d951
#
_cell.length_a   1.000
_cell.length_b   1.000
_cell.length_c   1.000
_cell.angle_alpha   90.00
_cell.angle_beta   90.00
_cell.angle_gamma   90.00
#
_symmetry.space_group_name_H-M   'P 1'
#
loop_
_entity.id
_entity.type
_entity.pdbx_description
1 polymer ?
#
loop_
_entity_poly.entity_id
_entity_poly.type
_entity_poly.pdbx_seq_one_letter_code
_entity_poly.pdbx_strand_id
1 'polypeptide(L)'
;MTTMAEMTSAGGPSPAGLTREQEEAAFYHEAALNATWTGSRLMIGIVTSGLGAFIFAFFYLRSVNSYDLWYPKSLTPPNQTQGAIIMALVVVSAIIQSVGLTQIKAGKKRAWFGAAVLALPLGLAAVALQIWQLTDLPFQPGQAGFASVFVGASPVFAVLILGTMLWLEILVMGSRNIPEISFVEQPPTFNEAAAVQRFQASLSAFTLFWNFLAIAAIVLWLLFYIVH
;
A
#
# COMPACT_ATOMS: atom_id res chain seq x y z
N MET A 1 6.61 21.89 -42.98
CA MET A 1 5.82 20.64 -42.77
C MET A 1 6.81 19.47 -42.80
N THR A 2 7.41 19.16 -41.67
CA THR A 2 8.35 18.04 -41.52
C THR A 2 7.48 16.79 -41.27
N THR A 3 7.57 15.83 -42.18
CA THR A 3 6.73 14.63 -42.16
C THR A 3 7.09 13.75 -40.95
N MET A 4 6.07 13.15 -40.29
CA MET A 4 6.19 12.22 -39.17
C MET A 4 7.15 11.01 -39.40
N ALA A 5 7.61 10.83 -40.65
CA ALA A 5 8.56 9.76 -41.00
C ALA A 5 10.03 10.06 -40.61
N GLU A 6 10.39 11.33 -40.35
CA GLU A 6 11.77 11.67 -39.97
C GLU A 6 12.05 11.60 -38.44
N MET A 7 11.02 11.48 -37.62
CA MET A 7 11.19 11.34 -36.16
C MET A 7 11.53 9.90 -35.69
N THR A 8 11.51 8.92 -36.62
CA THR A 8 11.74 7.51 -36.29
C THR A 8 13.21 7.06 -36.44
N SER A 9 14.13 7.94 -36.77
CA SER A 9 15.53 7.57 -37.06
C SER A 9 16.56 8.04 -36.02
N ALA A 10 16.14 8.53 -34.86
CA ALA A 10 17.04 8.80 -33.75
C ALA A 10 17.19 7.56 -32.83
N GLY A 11 17.37 6.40 -33.45
CA GLY A 11 17.76 5.18 -32.75
C GLY A 11 19.24 5.25 -32.41
N GLY A 12 19.58 5.33 -31.12
CA GLY A 12 20.93 5.00 -30.66
C GLY A 12 21.32 3.60 -31.13
N PRO A 13 22.62 3.23 -31.11
CA PRO A 13 23.09 1.94 -31.60
C PRO A 13 22.33 0.82 -30.91
N SER A 14 21.56 0.06 -31.70
CA SER A 14 20.92 -1.19 -31.27
C SER A 14 21.97 -2.09 -30.64
N PRO A 15 21.76 -2.67 -29.45
CA PRO A 15 22.65 -3.67 -28.90
C PRO A 15 22.71 -4.81 -29.92
N ALA A 16 23.89 -4.95 -30.53
CA ALA A 16 24.12 -5.81 -31.67
C ALA A 16 23.56 -7.23 -31.45
N GLY A 17 22.51 -7.58 -32.20
CA GLY A 17 22.04 -8.95 -32.32
C GLY A 17 20.55 -9.22 -31.99
N LEU A 18 19.77 -8.25 -31.53
CA LEU A 18 18.32 -8.44 -31.30
C LEU A 18 17.53 -8.22 -32.59
N THR A 19 16.50 -9.04 -32.82
CA THR A 19 15.52 -8.76 -33.87
C THR A 19 14.63 -7.59 -33.45
N ARG A 20 14.03 -6.90 -34.40
CA ARG A 20 13.11 -5.77 -34.15
C ARG A 20 11.96 -6.15 -33.20
N GLU A 21 11.43 -7.36 -33.33
CA GLU A 21 10.38 -7.89 -32.42
C GLU A 21 10.89 -8.06 -30.99
N GLN A 22 12.14 -8.46 -30.80
CA GLN A 22 12.76 -8.57 -29.48
C GLN A 22 13.03 -7.21 -28.85
N GLU A 23 13.39 -6.21 -29.63
CA GLU A 23 13.57 -4.82 -29.20
C GLU A 23 12.23 -4.22 -28.74
N GLU A 24 11.17 -4.40 -29.52
CA GLU A 24 9.83 -3.96 -29.16
C GLU A 24 9.33 -4.64 -27.88
N ALA A 25 9.53 -5.96 -27.75
CA ALA A 25 9.15 -6.71 -26.57
C ALA A 25 9.91 -6.24 -25.30
N ALA A 26 11.21 -5.97 -25.42
CA ALA A 26 12.03 -5.43 -24.34
C ALA A 26 11.57 -4.02 -23.92
N PHE A 27 11.26 -3.16 -24.88
CA PHE A 27 10.73 -1.82 -24.61
C PHE A 27 9.40 -1.86 -23.85
N TYR A 28 8.42 -2.65 -24.31
CA TYR A 28 7.15 -2.80 -23.62
C TYR A 28 7.30 -3.41 -22.23
N HIS A 29 8.24 -4.31 -22.05
CA HIS A 29 8.54 -4.89 -20.74
C HIS A 29 9.09 -3.85 -19.77
N GLU A 30 10.08 -3.06 -20.20
CA GLU A 30 10.64 -1.99 -19.37
C GLU A 30 9.59 -0.91 -19.05
N ALA A 31 8.78 -0.53 -20.03
CA ALA A 31 7.67 0.40 -19.81
C ALA A 31 6.68 -0.11 -18.76
N ALA A 32 6.35 -1.42 -18.76
CA ALA A 32 5.46 -2.02 -17.78
C ALA A 32 6.06 -2.03 -16.35
N LEU A 33 7.38 -2.26 -16.22
CA LEU A 33 8.07 -2.17 -14.93
C LEU A 33 8.07 -0.74 -14.39
N ASN A 34 8.38 0.23 -15.25
CA ASN A 34 8.38 1.64 -14.89
C ASN A 34 6.97 2.15 -14.52
N ALA A 35 5.92 1.69 -15.22
CA ALA A 35 4.54 2.00 -14.90
C ALA A 35 4.15 1.51 -13.50
N THR A 36 4.58 0.30 -13.10
CA THR A 36 4.32 -0.25 -11.77
C THR A 36 4.94 0.60 -10.67
N TRP A 37 6.19 1.04 -10.84
CA TRP A 37 6.87 1.92 -9.89
C TRP A 37 6.26 3.32 -9.82
N THR A 38 5.94 3.89 -10.97
CA THR A 38 5.31 5.22 -11.04
C THR A 38 3.92 5.18 -10.42
N GLY A 39 3.12 4.14 -10.74
CA GLY A 39 1.79 3.95 -10.18
C GLY A 39 1.79 3.87 -8.66
N SER A 40 2.70 3.10 -8.06
CA SER A 40 2.79 2.98 -6.60
C SER A 40 3.17 4.30 -5.92
N ARG A 41 4.07 5.09 -6.50
CA ARG A 41 4.46 6.41 -5.98
C ARG A 41 3.32 7.42 -6.08
N LEU A 42 2.61 7.43 -7.21
CA LEU A 42 1.42 8.27 -7.39
C LEU A 42 0.33 7.91 -6.38
N MET A 43 0.10 6.62 -6.15
CA MET A 43 -0.86 6.14 -5.15
C MET A 43 -0.49 6.62 -3.74
N ILE A 44 0.79 6.56 -3.35
CA ILE A 44 1.28 7.12 -2.08
C ILE A 44 1.00 8.63 -2.03
N GLY A 45 1.27 9.38 -3.11
CA GLY A 45 1.01 10.81 -3.18
C GLY A 45 -0.47 11.15 -2.98
N ILE A 46 -1.36 10.43 -3.67
CA ILE A 46 -2.82 10.62 -3.55
C ILE A 46 -3.29 10.30 -2.12
N VAL A 47 -2.87 9.18 -1.55
CA VAL A 47 -3.25 8.77 -0.20
C VAL A 47 -2.67 9.73 0.85
N THR A 48 -1.43 10.19 0.67
CA THR A 48 -0.82 11.22 1.54
C THR A 48 -1.64 12.50 1.53
N SER A 49 -2.09 12.97 0.36
CA SER A 49 -2.92 14.16 0.25
C SER A 49 -4.28 13.97 0.95
N GLY A 50 -4.92 12.81 0.76
CA GLY A 50 -6.20 12.49 1.41
C GLY A 50 -6.08 12.39 2.93
N LEU A 51 -5.11 11.64 3.44
CA LEU A 51 -4.86 11.53 4.89
C LEU A 51 -4.38 12.87 5.48
N GLY A 52 -3.57 13.60 4.73
CA GLY A 52 -3.11 14.96 5.09
C GLY A 52 -4.26 15.93 5.28
N ALA A 53 -5.31 15.83 4.46
CA ALA A 53 -6.52 16.64 4.61
C ALA A 53 -7.23 16.36 5.95
N PHE A 54 -7.33 15.09 6.40
CA PHE A 54 -7.88 14.76 7.72
C PHE A 54 -6.99 15.25 8.86
N ILE A 55 -5.67 15.14 8.73
CA ILE A 55 -4.72 15.67 9.72
C ILE A 55 -4.84 17.20 9.80
N PHE A 56 -4.92 17.87 8.66
CA PHE A 56 -5.16 19.32 8.61
C PHE A 56 -6.49 19.69 9.28
N ALA A 57 -7.58 18.99 8.92
CA ALA A 57 -8.90 19.22 9.52
C ALA A 57 -8.87 19.02 11.05
N PHE A 58 -8.14 18.01 11.54
CA PHE A 58 -7.95 17.75 12.96
C PHE A 58 -7.32 18.97 13.67
N PHE A 59 -6.19 19.46 13.21
CA PHE A 59 -5.50 20.59 13.84
C PHE A 59 -6.25 21.91 13.64
N TYR A 60 -6.86 22.12 12.48
CA TYR A 60 -7.65 23.30 12.19
C TYR A 60 -8.86 23.40 13.13
N LEU A 61 -9.70 22.37 13.19
CA LEU A 61 -10.89 22.36 14.04
C LEU A 61 -10.53 22.45 15.53
N ARG A 62 -9.42 21.84 15.93
CA ARG A 62 -8.90 21.95 17.29
C ARG A 62 -8.44 23.38 17.61
N SER A 63 -7.78 24.07 16.67
CA SER A 63 -7.30 25.45 16.88
C SER A 63 -8.42 26.50 16.92
N VAL A 64 -9.51 26.26 16.18
CA VAL A 64 -10.69 27.14 16.14
C VAL A 64 -11.68 26.81 17.27
N ASN A 65 -11.32 25.89 18.16
CA ASN A 65 -12.19 25.43 19.23
C ASN A 65 -12.66 26.61 20.11
N SER A 66 -13.94 26.99 19.93
CA SER A 66 -14.63 27.93 20.77
C SER A 66 -15.71 27.15 21.52
N TYR A 67 -15.86 27.40 22.82
CA TYR A 67 -16.94 26.79 23.64
C TYR A 67 -16.88 25.26 23.77
N ASP A 68 -15.67 24.64 23.83
CA ASP A 68 -15.45 23.19 23.98
C ASP A 68 -16.10 22.32 22.87
N LEU A 69 -16.31 22.86 21.67
CA LEU A 69 -16.94 22.14 20.55
C LEU A 69 -16.01 21.09 19.92
N TRP A 70 -14.69 21.20 20.15
CA TRP A 70 -13.74 20.21 19.63
C TRP A 70 -13.87 18.87 20.34
N TYR A 71 -13.77 18.86 21.65
CA TYR A 71 -13.83 17.67 22.50
C TYR A 71 -14.60 17.99 23.78
N PRO A 72 -15.93 17.96 23.75
CA PRO A 72 -16.76 18.27 24.94
C PRO A 72 -16.47 17.25 26.05
N LYS A 73 -16.55 17.67 27.31
CA LYS A 73 -16.35 16.80 28.48
C LYS A 73 -17.33 15.63 28.56
N SER A 74 -18.46 15.73 27.87
CA SER A 74 -19.47 14.67 27.75
C SER A 74 -19.13 13.62 26.70
N LEU A 75 -18.11 13.86 25.85
CA LEU A 75 -17.73 12.92 24.80
C LEU A 75 -16.89 11.78 25.41
N THR A 76 -17.39 10.56 25.31
CA THR A 76 -16.61 9.38 25.67
C THR A 76 -15.55 9.10 24.58
N PRO A 77 -14.26 8.91 24.93
CA PRO A 77 -13.23 8.62 23.95
C PRO A 77 -13.46 7.26 23.28
N PRO A 78 -12.99 7.06 22.04
CA PRO A 78 -12.99 5.75 21.41
C PRO A 78 -12.05 4.81 22.19
N ASN A 79 -12.29 3.49 22.09
CA ASN A 79 -11.52 2.50 22.84
C ASN A 79 -10.04 2.50 22.41
N GLN A 80 -9.17 3.05 23.25
CA GLN A 80 -7.74 3.17 23.01
C GLN A 80 -7.04 1.83 22.81
N THR A 81 -7.41 0.81 23.61
CA THR A 81 -6.84 -0.53 23.52
C THR A 81 -7.14 -1.15 22.16
N GLN A 82 -8.38 -1.03 21.69
CA GLN A 82 -8.79 -1.53 20.37
C GLN A 82 -8.04 -0.81 19.26
N GLY A 83 -7.92 0.53 19.32
CA GLY A 83 -7.12 1.30 18.37
C GLY A 83 -5.65 0.88 18.35
N ALA A 84 -5.04 0.62 19.51
CA ALA A 84 -3.67 0.14 19.62
C ALA A 84 -3.50 -1.26 19.01
N ILE A 85 -4.46 -2.15 19.20
CA ILE A 85 -4.44 -3.49 18.60
C ILE A 85 -4.52 -3.39 17.07
N ILE A 86 -5.43 -2.57 16.55
CA ILE A 86 -5.56 -2.36 15.09
C ILE A 86 -4.24 -1.85 14.50
N MET A 87 -3.66 -0.81 15.09
CA MET A 87 -2.37 -0.26 14.69
C MET A 87 -1.28 -1.33 14.73
N ALA A 88 -1.17 -2.09 15.82
CA ALA A 88 -0.17 -3.14 15.98
C ALA A 88 -0.31 -4.24 14.93
N LEU A 89 -1.53 -4.69 14.60
CA LEU A 89 -1.78 -5.69 13.57
C LEU A 89 -1.29 -5.23 12.19
N VAL A 90 -1.56 -3.97 11.82
CA VAL A 90 -1.09 -3.38 10.56
C VAL A 90 0.43 -3.33 10.53
N VAL A 91 1.07 -2.83 11.58
CA VAL A 91 2.53 -2.70 11.67
C VAL A 91 3.21 -4.06 11.63
N VAL A 92 2.75 -5.04 12.42
CA VAL A 92 3.31 -6.40 12.44
C VAL A 92 3.15 -7.07 11.08
N SER A 93 2.00 -6.95 10.45
CA SER A 93 1.76 -7.45 9.08
C SER A 93 2.74 -6.83 8.08
N ALA A 94 3.00 -5.51 8.16
CA ALA A 94 3.94 -4.82 7.28
C ALA A 94 5.39 -5.27 7.50
N ILE A 95 5.80 -5.48 8.75
CA ILE A 95 7.13 -6.01 9.08
C ILE A 95 7.30 -7.43 8.51
N ILE A 96 6.33 -8.32 8.73
CA ILE A 96 6.36 -9.70 8.21
C ILE A 96 6.49 -9.68 6.69
N GLN A 97 5.72 -8.82 6.00
CA GLN A 97 5.78 -8.72 4.55
C GLN A 97 7.10 -8.13 4.05
N SER A 98 7.69 -7.18 4.77
CA SER A 98 9.01 -6.64 4.45
C SER A 98 10.11 -7.68 4.56
N VAL A 99 10.05 -8.52 5.61
CA VAL A 99 10.95 -9.69 5.74
C VAL A 99 10.69 -10.67 4.59
N GLY A 100 9.43 -10.92 4.23
CA GLY A 100 9.07 -11.76 3.09
C GLY A 100 9.70 -11.26 1.78
N LEU A 101 9.67 -9.95 1.52
CA LEU A 101 10.30 -9.35 0.34
C LEU A 101 11.82 -9.63 0.29
N THR A 102 12.53 -9.56 1.41
CA THR A 102 13.96 -9.89 1.45
C THR A 102 14.22 -11.37 1.15
N GLN A 103 13.34 -12.26 1.61
CA GLN A 103 13.47 -13.70 1.36
C GLN A 103 13.28 -14.03 -0.12
N ILE A 104 12.30 -13.43 -0.79
CA ILE A 104 12.10 -13.72 -2.22
C ILE A 104 13.22 -13.14 -3.10
N LYS A 105 13.79 -11.98 -2.72
CA LYS A 105 14.98 -11.43 -3.37
C LYS A 105 16.21 -12.35 -3.21
N ALA A 106 16.25 -13.14 -2.13
CA ALA A 106 17.23 -14.18 -1.90
C ALA A 106 16.87 -15.54 -2.55
N GLY A 107 15.88 -15.59 -3.44
CA GLY A 107 15.43 -16.79 -4.14
C GLY A 107 14.54 -17.73 -3.31
N LYS A 108 14.18 -17.37 -2.07
CA LYS A 108 13.42 -18.23 -1.16
C LYS A 108 11.92 -17.96 -1.29
N LYS A 109 11.30 -18.38 -2.38
CA LYS A 109 9.86 -18.17 -2.67
C LYS A 109 8.96 -18.73 -1.57
N ARG A 110 9.23 -19.94 -1.04
CA ARG A 110 8.42 -20.57 0.01
C ARG A 110 8.41 -19.74 1.29
N ALA A 111 9.55 -19.16 1.67
CA ALA A 111 9.63 -18.30 2.85
C ALA A 111 8.80 -17.03 2.69
N TRP A 112 8.83 -16.40 1.51
CA TRP A 112 7.94 -15.28 1.20
C TRP A 112 6.47 -15.68 1.24
N PHE A 113 6.12 -16.82 0.65
CA PHE A 113 4.74 -17.31 0.66
C PHE A 113 4.22 -17.50 2.09
N GLY A 114 5.03 -18.10 2.98
CA GLY A 114 4.71 -18.21 4.40
C GLY A 114 4.50 -16.84 5.07
N ALA A 115 5.37 -15.87 4.78
CA ALA A 115 5.21 -14.50 5.28
C ALA A 115 3.91 -13.85 4.76
N ALA A 116 3.58 -14.00 3.49
CA ALA A 116 2.36 -13.45 2.90
C ALA A 116 1.08 -14.09 3.50
N VAL A 117 1.08 -15.41 3.71
CA VAL A 117 -0.02 -16.17 4.35
C VAL A 117 -0.22 -15.75 5.81
N LEU A 118 0.82 -15.32 6.51
CA LEU A 118 0.71 -14.77 7.87
C LEU A 118 0.29 -13.29 7.86
N ALA A 119 0.82 -12.49 6.93
CA ALA A 119 0.52 -11.06 6.85
C ALA A 119 -0.93 -10.79 6.45
N LEU A 120 -1.49 -11.60 5.54
CA LEU A 120 -2.85 -11.43 5.03
C LEU A 120 -3.92 -11.48 6.13
N PRO A 121 -4.01 -12.52 6.98
CA PRO A 121 -5.02 -12.58 8.03
C PRO A 121 -4.84 -11.48 9.09
N LEU A 122 -3.61 -11.04 9.37
CA LEU A 122 -3.36 -9.92 10.29
C LEU A 122 -3.93 -8.61 9.74
N GLY A 123 -3.72 -8.33 8.45
CA GLY A 123 -4.30 -7.16 7.79
C GLY A 123 -5.83 -7.23 7.74
N LEU A 124 -6.41 -8.39 7.41
CA LEU A 124 -7.87 -8.57 7.42
C LEU A 124 -8.47 -8.48 8.83
N ALA A 125 -7.78 -8.99 9.86
CA ALA A 125 -8.19 -8.84 11.25
C ALA A 125 -8.19 -7.36 11.68
N ALA A 126 -7.20 -6.58 11.23
CA ALA A 126 -7.18 -5.14 11.47
C ALA A 126 -8.41 -4.44 10.86
N VAL A 127 -8.79 -4.79 9.61
CA VAL A 127 -10.01 -4.27 8.96
C VAL A 127 -11.26 -4.66 9.74
N ALA A 128 -11.39 -5.94 10.12
CA ALA A 128 -12.55 -6.42 10.85
C ALA A 128 -12.71 -5.71 12.21
N LEU A 129 -11.62 -5.54 12.95
CA LEU A 129 -11.61 -4.78 14.20
C LEU A 129 -11.90 -3.29 14.00
N GLN A 130 -11.41 -2.70 12.90
CA GLN A 130 -11.70 -1.30 12.56
C GLN A 130 -13.19 -1.10 12.26
N ILE A 131 -13.79 -2.01 11.49
CA ILE A 131 -15.24 -1.98 11.21
C ILE A 131 -16.03 -2.18 12.51
N TRP A 132 -15.64 -3.15 13.34
CA TRP A 132 -16.29 -3.34 14.64
C TRP A 132 -16.21 -2.08 15.51
N GLN A 133 -15.02 -1.47 15.62
CA GLN A 133 -14.86 -0.22 16.35
C GLN A 133 -15.79 0.89 15.85
N LEU A 134 -15.97 0.99 14.53
CA LEU A 134 -16.87 1.98 13.93
C LEU A 134 -18.34 1.72 14.22
N THR A 135 -18.77 0.46 14.38
CA THR A 135 -20.14 0.12 14.75
C THR A 135 -20.43 0.30 16.24
N ASP A 136 -19.40 0.30 17.08
CA ASP A 136 -19.50 0.40 18.55
C ASP A 136 -18.98 1.74 19.08
N LEU A 137 -19.02 2.80 18.25
CA LEU A 137 -18.58 4.13 18.67
C LEU A 137 -19.58 4.74 19.66
N PRO A 138 -19.09 5.32 20.78
CA PRO A 138 -19.94 5.99 21.77
C PRO A 138 -20.41 7.38 21.35
N PHE A 139 -20.10 7.81 20.14
CA PHE A 139 -20.44 9.12 19.58
C PHE A 139 -20.83 9.04 18.11
N GLN A 140 -21.56 10.07 17.63
CA GLN A 140 -21.97 10.20 16.24
C GLN A 140 -21.22 11.34 15.53
N PRO A 141 -21.08 11.30 14.18
CA PRO A 141 -20.57 12.43 13.42
C PRO A 141 -21.43 13.67 13.67
N GLY A 142 -20.78 14.83 13.84
CA GLY A 142 -21.48 16.09 14.12
C GLY A 142 -21.67 16.42 15.61
N GLN A 143 -21.47 15.47 16.52
CA GLN A 143 -21.54 15.77 17.97
C GLN A 143 -20.36 16.62 18.46
N ALA A 144 -19.20 16.47 17.82
CA ALA A 144 -17.98 17.21 18.12
C ALA A 144 -17.09 17.29 16.88
N GLY A 145 -16.17 18.26 16.85
CA GLY A 145 -15.18 18.36 15.79
C GLY A 145 -14.32 17.09 15.70
N PHE A 146 -13.84 16.60 16.84
CA PHE A 146 -13.08 15.34 16.94
C PHE A 146 -13.88 14.15 16.39
N ALA A 147 -15.13 13.98 16.80
CA ALA A 147 -15.99 12.88 16.36
C ALA A 147 -16.17 12.88 14.84
N SER A 148 -16.36 14.04 14.24
CA SER A 148 -16.51 14.18 12.78
C SER A 148 -15.25 13.81 12.02
N VAL A 149 -14.07 14.23 12.48
CA VAL A 149 -12.78 13.87 11.83
C VAL A 149 -12.48 12.39 12.03
N PHE A 150 -12.71 11.84 13.21
CA PHE A 150 -12.48 10.42 13.50
C PHE A 150 -13.36 9.52 12.61
N VAL A 151 -14.67 9.80 12.56
CA VAL A 151 -15.62 9.00 11.75
C VAL A 151 -15.39 9.22 10.25
N GLY A 152 -14.84 10.35 9.81
CA GLY A 152 -14.45 10.56 8.42
C GLY A 152 -13.19 9.81 8.03
N ALA A 153 -12.14 9.85 8.85
CA ALA A 153 -10.84 9.28 8.54
C ALA A 153 -10.79 7.75 8.68
N SER A 154 -11.43 7.20 9.72
CA SER A 154 -11.31 5.78 10.07
C SER A 154 -11.87 4.82 9.00
N PRO A 155 -13.05 5.04 8.38
CA PRO A 155 -13.53 4.20 7.29
C PRO A 155 -12.64 4.28 6.05
N VAL A 156 -12.13 5.47 5.71
CA VAL A 156 -11.22 5.65 4.58
C VAL A 156 -9.96 4.82 4.79
N PHE A 157 -9.40 4.84 6.00
CA PHE A 157 -8.23 4.05 6.33
C PHE A 157 -8.53 2.54 6.27
N ALA A 158 -9.69 2.09 6.76
CA ALA A 158 -10.12 0.69 6.68
C ALA A 158 -10.23 0.21 5.21
N VAL A 159 -10.79 1.03 4.32
CA VAL A 159 -10.88 0.72 2.88
C VAL A 159 -9.49 0.63 2.24
N LEU A 160 -8.55 1.50 2.62
CA LEU A 160 -7.17 1.44 2.13
C LEU A 160 -6.47 0.13 2.57
N ILE A 161 -6.63 -0.28 3.83
CA ILE A 161 -6.11 -1.57 4.31
C ILE A 161 -6.74 -2.73 3.53
N LEU A 162 -8.07 -2.74 3.39
CA LEU A 162 -8.79 -3.81 2.67
C LEU A 162 -8.31 -3.92 1.23
N GLY A 163 -8.25 -2.81 0.50
CA GLY A 163 -7.75 -2.78 -0.89
C GLY A 163 -6.32 -3.29 -1.00
N THR A 164 -5.47 -2.97 -0.01
CA THR A 164 -4.09 -3.48 0.05
C THR A 164 -4.04 -4.98 0.32
N MET A 165 -4.92 -5.52 1.17
CA MET A 165 -5.01 -6.97 1.40
C MET A 165 -5.51 -7.72 0.18
N LEU A 166 -6.46 -7.19 -0.58
CA LEU A 166 -6.87 -7.74 -1.88
C LEU A 166 -5.70 -7.75 -2.88
N TRP A 167 -4.88 -6.69 -2.89
CA TRP A 167 -3.68 -6.68 -3.73
C TRP A 167 -2.68 -7.78 -3.31
N LEU A 168 -2.47 -7.99 -1.99
CA LEU A 168 -1.63 -9.09 -1.49
C LEU A 168 -2.17 -10.45 -1.93
N GLU A 169 -3.49 -10.67 -1.87
CA GLU A 169 -4.12 -11.91 -2.33
C GLU A 169 -3.83 -12.18 -3.80
N ILE A 170 -3.97 -11.16 -4.67
CA ILE A 170 -3.65 -11.27 -6.10
C ILE A 170 -2.17 -11.65 -6.29
N LEU A 171 -1.25 -11.07 -5.52
CA LEU A 171 0.17 -11.41 -5.57
C LEU A 171 0.43 -12.86 -5.14
N VAL A 172 -0.23 -13.31 -4.07
CA VAL A 172 -0.13 -14.71 -3.59
C VAL A 172 -0.62 -15.68 -4.65
N MET A 173 -1.78 -15.40 -5.27
CA MET A 173 -2.30 -16.23 -6.35
C MET A 173 -1.40 -16.22 -7.59
N GLY A 174 -0.93 -15.06 -8.01
CA GLY A 174 -0.02 -14.90 -9.15
C GLY A 174 1.31 -15.64 -8.96
N SER A 175 1.81 -15.69 -7.73
CA SER A 175 3.05 -16.37 -7.42
C SER A 175 3.01 -17.89 -7.66
N ARG A 176 1.83 -18.50 -7.59
CA ARG A 176 1.68 -19.96 -7.76
C ARG A 176 2.12 -20.44 -9.15
N ASN A 177 1.95 -19.58 -10.15
CA ASN A 177 2.26 -19.90 -11.55
C ASN A 177 3.75 -19.73 -11.90
N ILE A 178 4.57 -19.19 -10.99
CA ILE A 178 6.00 -18.96 -11.21
C ILE A 178 6.78 -20.06 -10.48
N PRO A 179 7.59 -20.91 -11.16
CA PRO A 179 8.42 -21.91 -10.52
C PRO A 179 9.42 -21.30 -9.54
N GLU A 180 9.73 -21.99 -8.43
CA GLU A 180 10.68 -21.50 -7.42
C GLU A 180 12.10 -21.34 -8.00
N ILE A 181 12.50 -22.26 -8.89
CA ILE A 181 13.81 -22.24 -9.56
C ILE A 181 14.05 -20.93 -10.34
N SER A 182 12.97 -20.33 -10.88
CA SER A 182 13.05 -19.08 -11.65
C SER A 182 13.44 -17.85 -10.83
N PHE A 183 13.44 -17.96 -9.50
CA PHE A 183 13.93 -16.90 -8.60
C PHE A 183 15.41 -17.07 -8.24
N VAL A 184 15.99 -18.25 -8.48
CA VAL A 184 17.39 -18.58 -8.15
C VAL A 184 18.25 -18.57 -9.41
N GLU A 185 17.76 -19.19 -10.49
CA GLU A 185 18.44 -19.29 -11.76
C GLU A 185 17.76 -18.39 -12.80
N GLN A 186 18.55 -17.83 -13.72
CA GLN A 186 18.00 -17.03 -14.79
C GLN A 186 17.12 -17.90 -15.69
N PRO A 187 15.82 -17.59 -15.85
CA PRO A 187 14.92 -18.40 -16.66
C PRO A 187 15.41 -18.53 -18.10
N PRO A 188 15.23 -19.68 -18.74
CA PRO A 188 15.77 -19.96 -20.09
C PRO A 188 15.06 -19.15 -21.18
N THR A 189 13.85 -18.64 -20.91
CA THR A 189 13.08 -17.85 -21.88
C THR A 189 12.88 -16.41 -21.41
N PHE A 190 12.84 -15.48 -22.36
CA PHE A 190 12.57 -14.06 -22.11
C PHE A 190 11.23 -13.87 -21.38
N ASN A 191 10.18 -14.61 -21.76
CA ASN A 191 8.86 -14.48 -21.16
C ASN A 191 8.83 -14.89 -19.70
N GLU A 192 9.54 -15.94 -19.31
CA GLU A 192 9.65 -16.37 -17.92
C GLU A 192 10.45 -15.37 -17.08
N ALA A 193 11.58 -14.88 -17.62
CA ALA A 193 12.36 -13.82 -16.97
C ALA A 193 11.53 -12.55 -16.76
N ALA A 194 10.77 -12.14 -17.77
CA ALA A 194 9.86 -10.99 -17.71
C ALA A 194 8.76 -11.18 -16.66
N ALA A 195 8.19 -12.39 -16.53
CA ALA A 195 7.18 -12.69 -15.53
C ALA A 195 7.74 -12.56 -14.10
N VAL A 196 8.93 -13.09 -13.84
CA VAL A 196 9.61 -12.97 -12.54
C VAL A 196 9.88 -11.50 -12.20
N GLN A 197 10.42 -10.73 -13.15
CA GLN A 197 10.73 -9.32 -12.95
C GLN A 197 9.47 -8.48 -12.64
N ARG A 198 8.38 -8.69 -13.39
CA ARG A 198 7.09 -8.03 -13.15
C ARG A 198 6.54 -8.37 -11.77
N PHE A 199 6.63 -9.63 -11.37
CA PHE A 199 6.20 -10.06 -10.05
C PHE A 199 7.03 -9.39 -8.94
N GLN A 200 8.36 -9.37 -9.05
CA GLN A 200 9.24 -8.73 -8.08
C GLN A 200 9.02 -7.20 -8.01
N ALA A 201 8.78 -6.55 -9.15
CA ALA A 201 8.46 -5.13 -9.20
C ALA A 201 7.13 -4.84 -8.49
N SER A 202 6.09 -5.62 -8.79
CA SER A 202 4.77 -5.48 -8.16
C SER A 202 4.82 -5.75 -6.65
N LEU A 203 5.57 -6.77 -6.22
CA LEU A 203 5.75 -7.08 -4.81
C LEU A 203 6.52 -5.99 -4.07
N SER A 204 7.53 -5.41 -4.71
CA SER A 204 8.29 -4.29 -4.14
C SER A 204 7.42 -3.03 -4.02
N ALA A 205 6.61 -2.74 -5.04
CA ALA A 205 5.64 -1.64 -5.04
C ALA A 205 4.58 -1.82 -3.95
N PHE A 206 4.03 -3.03 -3.82
CA PHE A 206 3.11 -3.40 -2.75
C PHE A 206 3.74 -3.18 -1.36
N THR A 207 4.95 -3.70 -1.13
CA THR A 207 5.60 -3.60 0.18
C THR A 207 5.91 -2.14 0.54
N LEU A 208 6.29 -1.32 -0.43
CA LEU A 208 6.48 0.11 -0.24
C LEU A 208 5.17 0.78 0.23
N PHE A 209 4.08 0.50 -0.46
CA PHE A 209 2.77 1.07 -0.12
C PHE A 209 2.26 0.57 1.22
N TRP A 210 2.44 -0.73 1.53
CA TRP A 210 2.03 -1.31 2.80
C TRP A 210 2.80 -0.73 4.00
N ASN A 211 4.11 -0.54 3.85
CA ASN A 211 4.92 0.15 4.87
C ASN A 211 4.49 1.61 5.07
N PHE A 212 4.12 2.30 3.99
CA PHE A 212 3.55 3.64 4.09
C PHE A 212 2.25 3.64 4.91
N LEU A 213 1.34 2.69 4.66
CA LEU A 213 0.10 2.57 5.46
C LEU A 213 0.38 2.20 6.92
N ALA A 214 1.41 1.40 7.20
CA ALA A 214 1.82 1.11 8.58
C ALA A 214 2.31 2.36 9.33
N ILE A 215 3.07 3.22 8.66
CA ILE A 215 3.47 4.53 9.22
C ILE A 215 2.24 5.41 9.42
N ALA A 216 1.33 5.46 8.46
CA ALA A 216 0.07 6.21 8.57
C ALA A 216 -0.79 5.70 9.73
N ALA A 217 -0.84 4.37 9.99
CA ALA A 217 -1.54 3.79 11.13
C ALA A 217 -0.99 4.31 12.47
N ILE A 218 0.34 4.39 12.61
CA ILE A 218 0.98 4.93 13.81
C ILE A 218 0.62 6.41 13.98
N VAL A 219 0.71 7.21 12.92
CA VAL A 219 0.40 8.65 12.96
C VAL A 219 -1.06 8.88 13.33
N LEU A 220 -2.00 8.16 12.70
CA LEU A 220 -3.42 8.28 13.00
C LEU A 220 -3.74 7.81 14.42
N TRP A 221 -3.10 6.73 14.89
CA TRP A 221 -3.27 6.27 16.26
C TRP A 221 -2.79 7.32 17.28
N LEU A 222 -1.59 7.88 17.08
CA LEU A 222 -1.09 8.96 17.94
C LEU A 222 -2.04 10.16 17.93
N LEU A 223 -2.53 10.56 16.76
CA LEU A 223 -3.41 11.71 16.60
C LEU A 223 -4.73 11.53 17.33
N PHE A 224 -5.40 10.38 17.14
CA PHE A 224 -6.74 10.15 17.64
C PHE A 224 -6.82 9.65 19.07
N TYR A 225 -5.75 9.03 19.61
CA TYR A 225 -5.80 8.42 20.94
C TYR A 225 -4.85 9.02 21.96
N ILE A 226 -3.84 9.81 21.52
CA ILE A 226 -2.87 10.43 22.41
C ILE A 226 -2.99 11.95 22.38
N VAL A 227 -3.11 12.57 21.20
CA VAL A 227 -3.07 14.03 21.01
C VAL A 227 -4.46 14.68 21.17
N HIS A 228 -5.56 13.93 21.09
CA HIS A 228 -6.96 14.37 21.08
C HIS A 228 -7.34 15.44 22.12
#